data_8209d850f904b0214a776e9d5d753e26
#
_entry.id   8209d850f904b0214a776e9d5d753e26
#
_cell.length_a   1.000
_cell.length_b   1.000
_cell.length_c   1.000
_cell.angle_alpha   90.00
_cell.angle_beta   90.00
_cell.angle_gamma   90.00
#
_symmetry.space_group_name_H-M   'P 1'
#
loop_
_entity.id
_entity.type
_entity.pdbx_description
1 polymer ?
#
loop_
_entity_poly.entity_id
_entity_poly.type
_entity_poly.pdbx_seq_one_letter_code
_entity_poly.pdbx_strand_id
1 'polypeptide(L)'
;MIKELEEKNLLTESDGCKIVNLDKYGLPPALILKSNSSSTYITRDIATALTRKRDYNFSKNIYVVATQQKLHFEQLIAVLKEMGYEWANDCIHVSFGMVSVKDDLLGTSAKLSTREGNVIFLNDVLEKSVEKTLEIINERNSALENKETVAKEVGIGAVIFQELFNTRIKDYSFDWNNVLNFEGETGPYVQYSAARAYSILEKNDFYSKINNLDISKLFNYEMNVDELALVKSIYKFEDILLDSAKKYEPSILARYITEVAKLFNKFYNSCPINNQEESIKDFRLVLTYCSRLLIEIGLGLLGMDTPKKM
;
A
#
# COMPACT_ATOMS: atom_id res chain seq x y z
N MET A 1 -2.29 17.72 -30.48
CA MET A 1 -1.22 18.08 -29.53
C MET A 1 -0.07 18.82 -30.22
N ILE A 2 0.71 18.21 -31.17
CA ILE A 2 1.82 18.94 -31.85
C ILE A 2 1.32 20.21 -32.57
N LYS A 3 0.26 20.13 -33.37
CA LYS A 3 -0.36 21.29 -34.02
C LYS A 3 -0.77 22.38 -33.00
N GLU A 4 -1.29 21.98 -31.87
CA GLU A 4 -1.68 22.90 -30.82
C GLU A 4 -0.46 23.62 -30.18
N LEU A 5 0.67 22.91 -30.01
CA LEU A 5 1.93 23.53 -29.57
C LEU A 5 2.46 24.53 -30.60
N GLU A 6 2.30 24.24 -31.92
CA GLU A 6 2.67 25.10 -33.01
C GLU A 6 1.75 26.37 -33.07
N GLU A 7 0.44 26.16 -32.97
CA GLU A 7 -0.56 27.26 -32.96
C GLU A 7 -0.38 28.22 -31.77
N LYS A 8 0.07 27.70 -30.64
CA LYS A 8 0.39 28.46 -29.43
C LYS A 8 1.80 29.05 -29.42
N ASN A 9 2.60 28.84 -30.47
CA ASN A 9 4.00 29.28 -30.58
C ASN A 9 4.89 28.78 -29.42
N LEU A 10 4.65 27.56 -28.90
CA LEU A 10 5.39 26.98 -27.81
C LEU A 10 6.59 26.15 -28.28
N LEU A 11 6.66 25.80 -29.58
CA LEU A 11 7.78 25.04 -30.14
C LEU A 11 8.89 25.97 -30.62
N THR A 12 10.11 25.68 -30.19
CA THR A 12 11.33 26.31 -30.69
C THR A 12 12.25 25.24 -31.29
N GLU A 13 13.07 25.64 -32.24
CA GLU A 13 14.05 24.75 -32.85
C GLU A 13 15.39 24.83 -32.12
N SER A 14 15.98 23.67 -31.81
CA SER A 14 17.29 23.54 -31.21
C SER A 14 17.98 22.29 -31.76
N ASP A 15 19.14 22.45 -32.38
CA ASP A 15 19.93 21.37 -33.01
C ASP A 15 19.10 20.48 -33.95
N GLY A 16 18.22 21.11 -34.76
CA GLY A 16 17.31 20.41 -35.68
C GLY A 16 16.16 19.67 -35.01
N CYS A 17 16.01 19.79 -33.69
CA CYS A 17 14.92 19.18 -32.90
C CYS A 17 13.88 20.25 -32.54
N LYS A 18 12.61 19.83 -32.31
CA LYS A 18 11.58 20.72 -31.74
C LYS A 18 11.47 20.51 -30.25
N ILE A 19 11.65 21.60 -29.49
CA ILE A 19 11.61 21.63 -28.03
C ILE A 19 10.57 22.61 -27.51
N VAL A 20 10.13 22.42 -26.27
CA VAL A 20 9.41 23.45 -25.47
C VAL A 20 10.38 23.95 -24.42
N ASN A 21 10.58 25.30 -24.38
CA ASN A 21 11.39 25.93 -23.33
C ASN A 21 10.64 25.90 -22.00
N LEU A 22 11.34 25.46 -20.93
CA LEU A 22 10.80 25.34 -19.57
C LEU A 22 11.62 26.12 -18.52
N ASP A 23 12.44 27.09 -18.95
CA ASP A 23 13.27 27.91 -18.06
C ASP A 23 12.46 28.59 -16.94
N LYS A 24 11.22 28.99 -17.24
CA LYS A 24 10.26 29.55 -16.28
C LYS A 24 10.02 28.65 -15.08
N TYR A 25 10.17 27.34 -15.25
CA TYR A 25 10.00 26.32 -14.21
C TYR A 25 11.34 25.85 -13.62
N GLY A 26 12.48 26.41 -14.09
CA GLY A 26 13.81 25.94 -13.71
C GLY A 26 14.14 24.54 -14.22
N LEU A 27 13.50 24.12 -15.32
CA LEU A 27 13.65 22.79 -15.91
C LEU A 27 14.40 22.89 -17.25
N PRO A 28 15.19 21.88 -17.63
CA PRO A 28 15.71 21.77 -18.98
C PRO A 28 14.56 21.67 -19.99
N PRO A 29 14.78 22.09 -21.27
CA PRO A 29 13.74 22.07 -22.29
C PRO A 29 13.21 20.65 -22.53
N ALA A 30 11.90 20.55 -22.82
CA ALA A 30 11.27 19.29 -23.18
C ALA A 30 11.42 18.98 -24.66
N LEU A 31 12.05 17.85 -24.99
CA LEU A 31 12.26 17.41 -26.38
C LEU A 31 10.97 16.78 -26.92
N ILE A 32 10.28 17.49 -27.82
CA ILE A 32 9.01 17.05 -28.40
C ILE A 32 9.22 16.21 -29.66
N LEU A 33 10.01 16.69 -30.62
CA LEU A 33 10.36 15.95 -31.83
C LEU A 33 11.86 15.91 -32.01
N LYS A 34 12.35 14.75 -32.41
CA LYS A 34 13.75 14.57 -32.83
C LYS A 34 13.99 15.24 -34.19
N SER A 35 15.26 15.36 -34.62
CA SER A 35 15.66 15.95 -35.88
C SER A 35 15.05 15.22 -37.13
N ASN A 36 14.74 13.95 -36.98
CA ASN A 36 14.03 13.16 -37.99
C ASN A 36 12.49 13.24 -37.87
N SER A 37 11.97 14.21 -37.14
CA SER A 37 10.53 14.42 -36.88
C SER A 37 9.83 13.28 -36.13
N SER A 38 10.58 12.29 -35.59
CA SER A 38 9.95 11.25 -34.74
C SER A 38 9.59 11.79 -33.35
N SER A 39 8.44 11.31 -32.82
CA SER A 39 7.98 11.66 -31.48
C SER A 39 8.86 11.02 -30.39
N THR A 40 8.97 11.70 -29.26
CA THR A 40 9.63 11.20 -28.06
C THR A 40 8.62 10.59 -27.08
N TYR A 41 9.08 10.06 -25.96
CA TYR A 41 8.20 9.54 -24.91
C TYR A 41 7.31 10.65 -24.34
N ILE A 42 7.88 11.81 -24.01
CA ILE A 42 7.12 12.93 -23.44
C ILE A 42 6.00 13.41 -24.40
N THR A 43 6.24 13.38 -25.71
CA THR A 43 5.23 13.72 -26.71
C THR A 43 4.01 12.82 -26.64
N ARG A 44 4.25 11.50 -26.47
CA ARG A 44 3.20 10.49 -26.35
C ARG A 44 2.47 10.60 -25.02
N ASP A 45 3.19 10.88 -23.94
CA ASP A 45 2.60 11.01 -22.60
C ASP A 45 1.75 12.28 -22.47
N ILE A 46 2.15 13.40 -23.10
CA ILE A 46 1.31 14.59 -23.21
C ILE A 46 0.02 14.26 -23.96
N ALA A 47 0.11 13.61 -25.12
CA ALA A 47 -1.07 13.20 -25.89
C ALA A 47 -1.98 12.25 -25.08
N THR A 48 -1.39 11.34 -24.33
CA THR A 48 -2.11 10.43 -23.43
C THR A 48 -2.83 11.19 -22.31
N ALA A 49 -2.18 12.18 -21.68
CA ALA A 49 -2.80 13.01 -20.64
C ALA A 49 -4.02 13.78 -21.17
N LEU A 50 -3.90 14.37 -22.37
CA LEU A 50 -5.01 15.06 -23.05
C LEU A 50 -6.18 14.10 -23.34
N THR A 51 -5.87 12.90 -23.85
CA THR A 51 -6.86 11.86 -24.12
C THR A 51 -7.57 11.42 -22.84
N ARG A 52 -6.82 11.15 -21.77
CA ARG A 52 -7.38 10.78 -20.47
C ARG A 52 -8.28 11.86 -19.90
N LYS A 53 -7.90 13.13 -20.00
CA LYS A 53 -8.76 14.24 -19.54
C LYS A 53 -10.05 14.33 -20.33
N ARG A 54 -9.98 14.18 -21.67
CA ARG A 54 -11.15 14.18 -22.55
C ARG A 54 -12.09 13.01 -22.25
N ASP A 55 -11.54 11.80 -22.12
CA ASP A 55 -12.34 10.56 -22.08
C ASP A 55 -12.88 10.25 -20.66
N TYR A 56 -12.12 10.59 -19.61
CA TYR A 56 -12.48 10.26 -18.22
C TYR A 56 -12.84 11.50 -17.37
N ASN A 57 -12.59 12.71 -17.86
CA ASN A 57 -12.77 13.95 -17.08
C ASN A 57 -12.25 13.83 -15.62
N PHE A 58 -11.08 13.24 -15.44
CA PHE A 58 -10.51 12.92 -14.14
C PHE A 58 -10.37 14.17 -13.24
N SER A 59 -10.54 13.98 -11.95
CA SER A 59 -10.17 14.94 -10.91
C SER A 59 -8.69 14.89 -10.55
N LYS A 60 -8.06 13.69 -10.72
CA LYS A 60 -6.62 13.46 -10.55
C LYS A 60 -6.13 12.41 -11.53
N ASN A 61 -4.95 12.63 -12.11
CA ASN A 61 -4.23 11.66 -12.93
C ASN A 61 -2.92 11.31 -12.23
N ILE A 62 -2.87 10.13 -11.60
CA ILE A 62 -1.75 9.70 -10.76
C ILE A 62 -0.85 8.79 -11.58
N TYR A 63 0.43 9.19 -11.70
CA TYR A 63 1.49 8.42 -12.35
C TYR A 63 2.34 7.73 -11.28
N VAL A 64 2.15 6.42 -11.11
CA VAL A 64 2.97 5.61 -10.19
C VAL A 64 4.16 5.08 -10.97
N VAL A 65 5.28 5.78 -10.89
CA VAL A 65 6.48 5.51 -11.70
C VAL A 65 7.74 5.77 -10.88
N ALA A 66 8.81 4.99 -11.16
CA ALA A 66 10.06 5.07 -10.41
C ALA A 66 10.69 6.48 -10.39
N THR A 67 11.38 6.79 -9.29
CA THR A 67 12.00 8.11 -9.00
C THR A 67 12.94 8.59 -10.10
N GLN A 68 13.59 7.68 -10.84
CA GLN A 68 14.49 8.01 -11.96
C GLN A 68 13.80 8.79 -13.09
N GLN A 69 12.46 8.72 -13.18
CA GLN A 69 11.68 9.46 -14.19
C GLN A 69 11.10 10.79 -13.67
N LYS A 70 11.56 11.27 -12.52
CA LYS A 70 11.06 12.49 -11.89
C LYS A 70 11.10 13.68 -12.86
N LEU A 71 12.22 13.93 -13.50
CA LEU A 71 12.38 15.03 -14.47
C LEU A 71 11.39 14.93 -15.62
N HIS A 72 11.15 13.73 -16.15
CA HIS A 72 10.19 13.50 -17.24
C HIS A 72 8.77 13.95 -16.87
N PHE A 73 8.31 13.63 -15.65
CA PHE A 73 6.97 14.04 -15.21
C PHE A 73 6.90 15.52 -14.83
N GLU A 74 7.97 16.10 -14.30
CA GLU A 74 8.07 17.54 -14.08
C GLU A 74 7.96 18.32 -15.41
N GLN A 75 8.67 17.86 -16.45
CA GLN A 75 8.58 18.43 -17.80
C GLN A 75 7.19 18.24 -18.42
N LEU A 76 6.59 17.04 -18.30
CA LEU A 76 5.24 16.76 -18.80
C LEU A 76 4.21 17.73 -18.22
N ILE A 77 4.22 17.90 -16.89
CA ILE A 77 3.30 18.80 -16.20
C ILE A 77 3.55 20.25 -16.60
N ALA A 78 4.82 20.66 -16.72
CA ALA A 78 5.19 22.00 -17.14
C ALA A 78 4.73 22.31 -18.57
N VAL A 79 4.89 21.37 -19.51
CA VAL A 79 4.40 21.54 -20.89
C VAL A 79 2.87 21.68 -20.91
N LEU A 80 2.13 20.87 -20.17
CA LEU A 80 0.67 21.00 -20.06
C LEU A 80 0.25 22.37 -19.50
N LYS A 81 1.01 22.91 -18.53
CA LYS A 81 0.79 24.28 -18.02
C LYS A 81 1.06 25.35 -19.06
N GLU A 82 2.15 25.24 -19.84
CA GLU A 82 2.45 26.16 -20.95
C GLU A 82 1.36 26.09 -22.03
N MET A 83 0.77 24.92 -22.25
CA MET A 83 -0.40 24.75 -23.13
C MET A 83 -1.67 25.40 -22.57
N GLY A 84 -1.67 25.91 -21.35
CA GLY A 84 -2.80 26.60 -20.70
C GLY A 84 -3.82 25.68 -20.05
N TYR A 85 -3.46 24.43 -19.77
CA TYR A 85 -4.36 23.49 -19.10
C TYR A 85 -4.27 23.64 -17.57
N GLU A 86 -5.30 24.21 -16.93
CA GLU A 86 -5.38 24.37 -15.47
C GLU A 86 -5.31 23.02 -14.73
N TRP A 87 -5.91 21.99 -15.31
CA TRP A 87 -5.90 20.62 -14.77
C TRP A 87 -4.51 19.95 -14.82
N ALA A 88 -3.49 20.59 -15.38
CA ALA A 88 -2.11 20.09 -15.29
C ALA A 88 -1.65 19.92 -13.84
N ASN A 89 -2.21 20.70 -12.90
CA ASN A 89 -1.94 20.57 -11.46
C ASN A 89 -2.55 19.28 -10.84
N ASP A 90 -3.51 18.67 -11.51
CA ASP A 90 -4.14 17.40 -11.11
C ASP A 90 -3.34 16.19 -11.61
N CYS A 91 -2.28 16.40 -12.39
CA CYS A 91 -1.32 15.36 -12.78
C CYS A 91 -0.24 15.24 -11.72
N ILE A 92 -0.16 14.07 -11.08
CA ILE A 92 0.68 13.85 -9.90
C ILE A 92 1.61 12.68 -10.15
N HIS A 93 2.92 12.91 -10.01
CA HIS A 93 3.91 11.84 -10.03
C HIS A 93 4.11 11.27 -8.62
N VAL A 94 3.61 10.06 -8.39
CA VAL A 94 3.83 9.29 -7.18
C VAL A 94 5.04 8.39 -7.44
N SER A 95 6.22 8.91 -7.13
CA SER A 95 7.49 8.21 -7.37
C SER A 95 7.75 7.13 -6.32
N PHE A 96 8.44 6.06 -6.71
CA PHE A 96 8.89 5.01 -5.80
C PHE A 96 10.37 4.66 -6.02
N GLY A 97 11.00 4.11 -4.96
CA GLY A 97 12.39 3.64 -4.96
C GLY A 97 12.57 2.31 -5.68
N MET A 98 13.79 1.83 -5.72
CA MET A 98 14.12 0.55 -6.34
C MET A 98 14.05 -0.59 -5.33
N VAL A 99 13.53 -1.73 -5.77
CA VAL A 99 13.62 -2.99 -5.01
C VAL A 99 14.83 -3.75 -5.52
N SER A 100 15.77 -4.02 -4.64
CA SER A 100 16.88 -4.93 -4.91
C SER A 100 16.57 -6.30 -4.31
N VAL A 101 17.13 -7.31 -4.92
CA VAL A 101 16.91 -8.70 -4.52
C VAL A 101 18.25 -9.33 -4.24
N LYS A 102 18.38 -10.07 -3.12
CA LYS A 102 19.59 -10.85 -2.84
C LYS A 102 19.73 -12.02 -3.81
N ASP A 103 20.95 -12.41 -4.13
CA ASP A 103 21.31 -13.38 -5.18
C ASP A 103 20.64 -14.77 -5.10
N ASP A 104 19.95 -15.09 -4.00
CA ASP A 104 19.32 -16.42 -3.77
C ASP A 104 17.79 -16.34 -3.54
N LEU A 105 17.12 -15.35 -4.10
CA LEU A 105 15.68 -15.19 -3.87
C LEU A 105 14.84 -16.39 -4.35
N LEU A 106 15.20 -16.98 -5.48
CA LEU A 106 14.50 -18.14 -6.07
C LEU A 106 15.29 -19.46 -5.95
N GLY A 107 16.37 -19.47 -5.13
CA GLY A 107 17.24 -20.64 -4.99
C GLY A 107 18.18 -20.87 -6.18
N THR A 108 18.36 -19.87 -7.04
CA THR A 108 19.28 -19.89 -8.16
C THR A 108 20.43 -18.91 -7.91
N SER A 109 21.67 -19.41 -7.90
CA SER A 109 22.89 -18.64 -7.64
C SER A 109 23.30 -17.70 -8.80
N ALA A 110 22.35 -17.25 -9.59
CA ALA A 110 22.60 -16.38 -10.75
C ALA A 110 22.46 -14.91 -10.38
N LYS A 111 23.53 -14.15 -10.54
CA LYS A 111 23.56 -12.71 -10.34
C LYS A 111 22.53 -12.01 -11.22
N LEU A 112 21.59 -11.27 -10.61
CA LEU A 112 20.55 -10.55 -11.34
C LEU A 112 21.16 -9.45 -12.22
N SER A 113 21.05 -9.62 -13.51
CA SER A 113 21.43 -8.63 -14.52
C SER A 113 20.39 -8.62 -15.62
N THR A 114 19.64 -7.53 -15.76
CA THR A 114 18.71 -7.32 -16.85
C THR A 114 19.40 -7.36 -18.24
N ARG A 115 20.73 -7.16 -18.27
CA ARG A 115 21.54 -7.25 -19.50
C ARG A 115 21.94 -8.68 -19.86
N GLU A 116 21.90 -9.60 -18.89
CA GLU A 116 22.30 -11.01 -19.05
C GLU A 116 21.10 -11.98 -19.10
N GLY A 117 19.87 -11.46 -19.15
CA GLY A 117 18.66 -12.28 -19.29
C GLY A 117 18.12 -12.89 -17.98
N ASN A 118 18.77 -12.65 -16.84
CA ASN A 118 18.28 -13.11 -15.53
C ASN A 118 17.27 -12.09 -14.96
N VAL A 119 16.01 -12.22 -15.39
CA VAL A 119 14.89 -11.39 -14.90
C VAL A 119 14.08 -12.22 -13.90
N ILE A 120 13.85 -11.68 -12.71
CA ILE A 120 12.86 -12.24 -11.78
C ILE A 120 11.50 -11.67 -12.14
N PHE A 121 10.54 -12.54 -12.46
CA PHE A 121 9.17 -12.13 -12.67
C PHE A 121 8.43 -12.01 -11.34
N LEU A 122 7.56 -11.02 -11.23
CA LEU A 122 6.74 -10.84 -10.02
C LEU A 122 5.92 -12.11 -9.70
N ASN A 123 5.40 -12.80 -10.72
CA ASN A 123 4.65 -14.04 -10.51
C ASN A 123 5.48 -15.10 -9.79
N ASP A 124 6.76 -15.27 -10.16
CA ASP A 124 7.64 -16.26 -9.52
C ASP A 124 7.85 -15.94 -8.03
N VAL A 125 7.94 -14.64 -7.69
CA VAL A 125 8.04 -14.19 -6.29
C VAL A 125 6.75 -14.49 -5.53
N LEU A 126 5.59 -14.20 -6.12
CA LEU A 126 4.30 -14.46 -5.49
C LEU A 126 4.03 -15.95 -5.30
N GLU A 127 4.29 -16.78 -6.32
CA GLU A 127 4.16 -18.24 -6.25
C GLU A 127 5.07 -18.82 -5.17
N LYS A 128 6.33 -18.39 -5.12
CA LYS A 128 7.29 -18.82 -4.10
C LYS A 128 6.88 -18.39 -2.68
N SER A 129 6.27 -17.21 -2.56
CA SER A 129 5.72 -16.74 -1.27
C SER A 129 4.59 -17.65 -0.78
N VAL A 130 3.68 -18.05 -1.68
CA VAL A 130 2.57 -18.97 -1.37
C VAL A 130 3.11 -20.35 -0.97
N GLU A 131 4.07 -20.89 -1.73
CA GLU A 131 4.72 -22.18 -1.44
C GLU A 131 5.35 -22.19 -0.04
N LYS A 132 6.20 -21.20 0.25
CA LYS A 132 6.84 -21.06 1.58
C LYS A 132 5.83 -20.89 2.72
N THR A 133 4.76 -20.13 2.48
CA THR A 133 3.70 -19.94 3.47
C THR A 133 2.95 -21.26 3.73
N LEU A 134 2.69 -22.05 2.69
CA LEU A 134 2.05 -23.36 2.84
C LEU A 134 2.94 -24.34 3.62
N GLU A 135 4.25 -24.32 3.41
CA GLU A 135 5.22 -25.08 4.21
C GLU A 135 5.10 -24.70 5.71
N ILE A 136 5.13 -23.41 6.03
CA ILE A 136 5.00 -22.89 7.41
C ILE A 136 3.65 -23.32 8.03
N ILE A 137 2.55 -23.24 7.29
CA ILE A 137 1.23 -23.67 7.77
C ILE A 137 1.23 -25.18 8.05
N ASN A 138 1.79 -26.00 7.17
CA ASN A 138 1.87 -27.44 7.36
C ASN A 138 2.68 -27.84 8.61
N GLU A 139 3.74 -27.10 8.91
CA GLU A 139 4.57 -27.31 10.10
C GLU A 139 3.87 -26.88 11.39
N ARG A 140 3.18 -25.75 11.39
CA ARG A 140 2.59 -25.13 12.61
C ARG A 140 1.16 -25.57 12.89
N ASN A 141 0.35 -25.78 11.85
CA ASN A 141 -1.08 -26.09 11.93
C ASN A 141 -1.53 -26.97 10.76
N SER A 142 -1.07 -28.19 10.72
CA SER A 142 -1.40 -29.15 9.65
C SER A 142 -2.89 -29.47 9.52
N ALA A 143 -3.68 -29.23 10.56
CA ALA A 143 -5.13 -29.47 10.59
C ALA A 143 -5.96 -28.25 10.11
N LEU A 144 -5.33 -27.15 9.69
CA LEU A 144 -6.03 -25.98 9.20
C LEU A 144 -6.84 -26.35 7.94
N GLU A 145 -8.12 -26.06 7.97
CA GLU A 145 -8.98 -26.17 6.80
C GLU A 145 -8.63 -25.10 5.77
N ASN A 146 -8.75 -25.41 4.48
CA ASN A 146 -8.49 -24.48 3.36
C ASN A 146 -7.09 -23.85 3.40
N LYS A 147 -6.08 -24.58 3.85
CA LYS A 147 -4.71 -24.08 4.03
C LYS A 147 -4.08 -23.52 2.75
N GLU A 148 -4.45 -24.04 1.57
CA GLU A 148 -4.00 -23.52 0.28
C GLU A 148 -4.53 -22.10 0.04
N THR A 149 -5.79 -21.83 0.38
CA THR A 149 -6.39 -20.49 0.29
C THR A 149 -5.72 -19.53 1.28
N VAL A 150 -5.56 -19.97 2.53
CA VAL A 150 -4.89 -19.17 3.56
C VAL A 150 -3.42 -18.92 3.18
N ALA A 151 -2.72 -19.89 2.63
CA ALA A 151 -1.35 -19.73 2.16
C ALA A 151 -1.25 -18.68 1.05
N LYS A 152 -2.24 -18.64 0.13
CA LYS A 152 -2.31 -17.63 -0.92
C LYS A 152 -2.58 -16.23 -0.35
N GLU A 153 -3.58 -16.09 0.53
CA GLU A 153 -3.92 -14.81 1.15
C GLU A 153 -2.75 -14.25 1.99
N VAL A 154 -2.08 -15.10 2.75
CA VAL A 154 -0.96 -14.71 3.62
C VAL A 154 0.31 -14.48 2.82
N GLY A 155 0.66 -15.37 1.91
CA GLY A 155 1.88 -15.29 1.12
C GLY A 155 1.89 -14.07 0.19
N ILE A 156 0.82 -13.86 -0.57
CA ILE A 156 0.69 -12.66 -1.41
C ILE A 156 0.63 -11.40 -0.54
N GLY A 157 -0.16 -11.45 0.54
CA GLY A 157 -0.26 -10.35 1.50
C GLY A 157 1.10 -9.95 2.10
N ALA A 158 1.95 -10.92 2.40
CA ALA A 158 3.28 -10.66 2.95
C ALA A 158 4.17 -9.85 1.98
N VAL A 159 4.13 -10.17 0.68
CA VAL A 159 4.87 -9.44 -0.35
C VAL A 159 4.32 -8.02 -0.51
N ILE A 160 2.99 -7.87 -0.62
CA ILE A 160 2.32 -6.57 -0.74
C ILE A 160 2.63 -5.70 0.49
N PHE A 161 2.53 -6.28 1.69
CA PHE A 161 2.79 -5.53 2.93
C PHE A 161 4.23 -5.05 3.02
N GLN A 162 5.20 -5.89 2.68
CA GLN A 162 6.61 -5.50 2.68
C GLN A 162 6.88 -4.32 1.75
N GLU A 163 6.27 -4.32 0.57
CA GLU A 163 6.38 -3.20 -0.39
C GLU A 163 5.76 -1.93 0.19
N LEU A 164 4.54 -2.00 0.72
CA LEU A 164 3.79 -0.84 1.18
C LEU A 164 4.17 -0.36 2.59
N PHE A 165 4.85 -1.17 3.40
CA PHE A 165 5.36 -0.79 4.72
C PHE A 165 6.58 0.12 4.64
N ASN A 166 7.39 -0.03 3.60
CA ASN A 166 8.54 0.83 3.35
C ASN A 166 8.09 2.22 2.90
N THR A 167 8.85 3.25 3.30
CA THR A 167 8.64 4.59 2.76
C THR A 167 8.85 4.54 1.25
N ARG A 168 7.81 4.88 0.49
CA ARG A 168 7.70 4.70 -0.95
C ARG A 168 8.94 5.09 -1.76
N ILE A 169 9.59 6.21 -1.43
CA ILE A 169 10.74 6.74 -2.18
C ILE A 169 12.07 6.08 -1.81
N LYS A 170 12.12 5.22 -0.80
CA LYS A 170 13.36 4.58 -0.35
C LYS A 170 13.59 3.28 -1.12
N ASP A 171 14.83 3.09 -1.56
CA ASP A 171 15.29 1.79 -2.04
C ASP A 171 15.34 0.80 -0.88
N TYR A 172 14.99 -0.47 -1.12
CA TYR A 172 15.11 -1.53 -0.12
C TYR A 172 15.53 -2.87 -0.75
N SER A 173 15.99 -3.79 0.10
CA SER A 173 16.35 -5.14 -0.31
C SER A 173 15.32 -6.14 0.19
N PHE A 174 14.75 -6.92 -0.73
CA PHE A 174 13.78 -7.97 -0.43
C PHE A 174 14.49 -9.18 0.23
N ASP A 175 13.92 -9.70 1.32
CA ASP A 175 14.44 -10.85 2.06
C ASP A 175 13.29 -11.70 2.62
N TRP A 176 13.24 -12.99 2.25
CA TRP A 176 12.19 -13.91 2.69
C TRP A 176 12.06 -14.04 4.21
N ASN A 177 13.17 -14.02 4.94
CA ASN A 177 13.17 -14.16 6.40
C ASN A 177 12.44 -12.99 7.07
N ASN A 178 12.47 -11.83 6.45
CA ASN A 178 11.76 -10.64 6.94
C ASN A 178 10.30 -10.63 6.49
N VAL A 179 10.03 -11.03 5.25
CA VAL A 179 8.69 -10.92 4.63
C VAL A 179 7.70 -11.91 5.23
N LEU A 180 8.12 -13.16 5.44
CA LEU A 180 7.25 -14.25 5.93
C LEU A 180 7.36 -14.48 7.45
N ASN A 181 7.93 -13.56 8.18
CA ASN A 181 7.99 -13.65 9.63
C ASN A 181 6.60 -13.36 10.25
N PHE A 182 6.16 -14.22 11.17
CA PHE A 182 4.92 -14.03 11.95
C PHE A 182 5.13 -13.21 13.22
N GLU A 183 6.33 -12.71 13.43
CA GLU A 183 6.70 -11.81 14.51
C GLU A 183 7.22 -10.48 13.95
N GLY A 184 6.96 -9.39 14.64
CA GLY A 184 7.46 -8.07 14.25
C GLY A 184 6.53 -7.27 13.34
N GLU A 185 7.10 -6.53 12.38
CA GLU A 185 6.35 -5.56 11.57
C GLU A 185 6.08 -6.11 10.16
N THR A 186 5.30 -7.17 10.08
CA THR A 186 5.04 -7.93 8.85
C THR A 186 3.56 -8.09 8.55
N GLY A 187 3.22 -8.35 7.28
CA GLY A 187 1.85 -8.66 6.87
C GLY A 187 1.26 -9.86 7.63
N PRO A 188 1.97 -11.01 7.68
CA PRO A 188 1.51 -12.18 8.43
C PRO A 188 1.22 -11.89 9.91
N TYR A 189 2.03 -11.06 10.58
CA TYR A 189 1.78 -10.65 11.96
C TYR A 189 0.46 -9.87 12.12
N VAL A 190 0.20 -8.92 11.22
CA VAL A 190 -1.03 -8.11 11.25
C VAL A 190 -2.25 -8.97 10.93
N GLN A 191 -2.17 -9.84 9.90
CA GLN A 191 -3.22 -10.79 9.53
C GLN A 191 -3.52 -11.77 10.67
N TYR A 192 -2.49 -12.31 11.31
CA TYR A 192 -2.65 -13.21 12.47
C TYR A 192 -3.33 -12.52 13.65
N SER A 193 -3.03 -11.24 13.88
CA SER A 193 -3.71 -10.45 14.94
C SER A 193 -5.22 -10.30 14.67
N ALA A 194 -5.61 -10.08 13.40
CA ALA A 194 -7.01 -10.04 13.00
C ALA A 194 -7.71 -11.42 13.13
N ALA A 195 -7.04 -12.50 12.70
CA ALA A 195 -7.56 -13.88 12.84
C ALA A 195 -7.75 -14.27 14.32
N ARG A 196 -6.82 -13.87 15.20
CA ARG A 196 -6.96 -14.03 16.66
C ARG A 196 -8.19 -13.29 17.20
N ALA A 197 -8.35 -12.04 16.82
CA ALA A 197 -9.51 -11.23 17.23
C ALA A 197 -10.82 -11.87 16.74
N TYR A 198 -10.86 -12.35 15.50
CA TYR A 198 -12.01 -13.08 14.96
C TYR A 198 -12.35 -14.30 15.79
N SER A 199 -11.35 -15.14 16.11
CA SER A 199 -11.54 -16.36 16.93
C SER A 199 -12.06 -16.06 18.34
N ILE A 200 -11.65 -14.94 18.95
CA ILE A 200 -12.15 -14.50 20.25
C ILE A 200 -13.64 -14.15 20.17
N LEU A 201 -14.00 -13.39 19.15
CA LEU A 201 -15.40 -12.93 18.92
C LEU A 201 -16.31 -14.13 18.59
N GLU A 202 -15.84 -15.07 17.76
CA GLU A 202 -16.57 -16.30 17.40
C GLU A 202 -16.82 -17.15 18.66
N LYS A 203 -15.81 -17.41 19.49
CA LYS A 203 -15.93 -18.21 20.74
C LYS A 203 -16.87 -17.58 21.77
N ASN A 204 -17.09 -16.28 21.74
CA ASN A 204 -17.98 -15.57 22.64
C ASN A 204 -19.35 -15.28 22.01
N ASP A 205 -19.64 -15.82 20.83
CA ASP A 205 -20.89 -15.59 20.10
C ASP A 205 -21.25 -14.11 19.93
N PHE A 206 -20.21 -13.28 19.76
CA PHE A 206 -20.35 -11.83 19.76
C PHE A 206 -21.18 -11.31 18.59
N TYR A 207 -21.07 -11.95 17.43
CA TYR A 207 -21.78 -11.53 16.21
C TYR A 207 -23.29 -11.65 16.31
N SER A 208 -23.82 -12.56 17.12
CA SER A 208 -25.27 -12.66 17.41
C SER A 208 -25.73 -11.60 18.40
N LYS A 209 -24.82 -11.08 19.26
CA LYS A 209 -25.12 -10.16 20.35
C LYS A 209 -24.93 -8.70 20.01
N ILE A 210 -24.06 -8.37 19.03
CA ILE A 210 -23.62 -7.00 18.75
C ILE A 210 -24.79 -6.01 18.54
N ASN A 211 -25.85 -6.44 17.85
CA ASN A 211 -27.01 -5.59 17.56
C ASN A 211 -27.89 -5.30 18.79
N ASN A 212 -27.72 -6.07 19.87
CA ASN A 212 -28.49 -5.98 21.10
C ASN A 212 -27.65 -5.44 22.27
N LEU A 213 -26.42 -5.04 22.04
CA LEU A 213 -25.56 -4.47 23.08
C LEU A 213 -26.07 -3.11 23.52
N ASP A 214 -26.19 -2.95 24.84
CA ASP A 214 -26.49 -1.66 25.45
C ASP A 214 -25.21 -0.82 25.57
N ILE A 215 -24.96 -0.02 24.53
CA ILE A 215 -23.75 0.82 24.44
C ILE A 215 -23.65 1.79 25.65
N SER A 216 -24.79 2.21 26.24
CA SER A 216 -24.79 3.14 27.40
C SER A 216 -24.05 2.57 28.62
N LYS A 217 -24.10 1.25 28.79
CA LYS A 217 -23.42 0.55 29.89
C LYS A 217 -21.91 0.51 29.75
N LEU A 218 -21.41 0.62 28.51
CA LEU A 218 -19.97 0.58 28.21
C LEU A 218 -19.24 1.83 28.69
N PHE A 219 -19.94 2.97 28.83
CA PHE A 219 -19.33 4.25 29.24
C PHE A 219 -19.10 4.35 30.77
N ASN A 220 -19.68 3.44 31.57
CA ASN A 220 -19.52 3.45 33.03
C ASN A 220 -18.30 2.65 33.51
N TYR A 221 -17.50 2.13 32.57
CA TYR A 221 -16.30 1.34 32.86
C TYR A 221 -15.04 2.21 32.87
N GLU A 222 -14.25 2.11 33.92
CA GLU A 222 -12.95 2.77 34.02
C GLU A 222 -11.88 1.90 33.32
N MET A 223 -11.43 2.39 32.18
CA MET A 223 -10.43 1.71 31.35
C MET A 223 -9.06 1.67 32.03
N ASN A 224 -8.39 0.53 31.96
CA ASN A 224 -6.97 0.45 32.30
C ASN A 224 -6.08 1.08 31.20
N VAL A 225 -4.77 1.14 31.45
CA VAL A 225 -3.80 1.81 30.58
C VAL A 225 -3.73 1.18 29.19
N ASP A 226 -3.85 -0.14 29.05
CA ASP A 226 -3.73 -0.85 27.77
C ASP A 226 -5.03 -0.73 26.95
N GLU A 227 -6.18 -0.78 27.60
CA GLU A 227 -7.48 -0.51 26.98
C GLU A 227 -7.53 0.92 26.47
N LEU A 228 -7.13 1.90 27.28
CA LEU A 228 -7.12 3.31 26.88
C LEU A 228 -6.15 3.58 25.73
N ALA A 229 -4.97 2.94 25.72
CA ALA A 229 -4.02 3.07 24.64
C ALA A 229 -4.59 2.57 23.30
N LEU A 230 -5.29 1.42 23.33
CA LEU A 230 -5.91 0.84 22.14
C LEU A 230 -7.08 1.70 21.64
N VAL A 231 -7.96 2.19 22.54
CA VAL A 231 -9.05 3.12 22.19
C VAL A 231 -8.51 4.38 21.54
N LYS A 232 -7.47 5.01 22.10
CA LYS A 232 -6.83 6.20 21.52
C LYS A 232 -6.21 5.93 20.16
N SER A 233 -5.68 4.73 19.95
CA SER A 233 -5.16 4.35 18.65
C SER A 233 -6.28 4.19 17.61
N ILE A 234 -7.36 3.48 17.95
CA ILE A 234 -8.52 3.29 17.06
C ILE A 234 -9.12 4.65 16.65
N TYR A 235 -9.23 5.58 17.57
CA TYR A 235 -9.80 6.92 17.31
C TYR A 235 -9.04 7.72 16.24
N LYS A 236 -7.75 7.46 16.05
CA LYS A 236 -6.90 8.16 15.07
C LYS A 236 -7.07 7.67 13.63
N PHE A 237 -7.85 6.63 13.38
CA PHE A 237 -7.90 5.95 12.08
C PHE A 237 -8.21 6.90 10.92
N GLU A 238 -9.23 7.74 11.07
CA GLU A 238 -9.65 8.68 10.02
C GLU A 238 -8.54 9.68 9.67
N ASP A 239 -7.90 10.26 10.67
CA ASP A 239 -6.81 11.22 10.47
C ASP A 239 -5.61 10.57 9.75
N ILE A 240 -5.26 9.34 10.15
CA ILE A 240 -4.17 8.57 9.52
C ILE A 240 -4.50 8.24 8.07
N LEU A 241 -5.73 7.81 7.80
CA LEU A 241 -6.17 7.48 6.45
C LEU A 241 -6.12 8.70 5.53
N LEU A 242 -6.63 9.84 6.01
CA LEU A 242 -6.57 11.10 5.28
C LEU A 242 -5.14 11.58 5.03
N ASP A 243 -4.25 11.43 6.02
CA ASP A 243 -2.84 11.80 5.89
C ASP A 243 -2.12 10.90 4.86
N SER A 244 -2.34 9.58 4.92
CA SER A 244 -1.83 8.62 3.95
C SER A 244 -2.29 8.95 2.52
N ALA A 245 -3.58 9.23 2.35
CA ALA A 245 -4.17 9.58 1.05
C ALA A 245 -3.63 10.92 0.50
N LYS A 246 -3.54 11.96 1.34
CA LYS A 246 -3.03 13.28 0.95
C LYS A 246 -1.56 13.24 0.53
N LYS A 247 -0.76 12.41 1.19
CA LYS A 247 0.67 12.24 0.91
C LYS A 247 0.97 11.19 -0.17
N TYR A 248 -0.02 10.45 -0.62
CA TYR A 248 0.17 9.28 -1.49
C TYR A 248 1.20 8.30 -0.90
N GLU A 249 1.16 8.10 0.41
CA GLU A 249 2.16 7.33 1.16
C GLU A 249 1.50 6.18 1.94
N PRO A 250 1.37 4.99 1.32
CA PRO A 250 0.73 3.82 1.95
C PRO A 250 1.40 3.37 3.24
N SER A 251 2.71 3.63 3.39
CA SER A 251 3.45 3.21 4.58
C SER A 251 2.94 3.85 5.88
N ILE A 252 2.26 4.98 5.80
CA ILE A 252 1.61 5.62 6.94
C ILE A 252 0.49 4.70 7.48
N LEU A 253 -0.35 4.19 6.58
CA LEU A 253 -1.43 3.26 6.95
C LEU A 253 -0.87 1.91 7.39
N ALA A 254 0.10 1.34 6.65
CA ALA A 254 0.70 0.04 6.98
C ALA A 254 1.34 0.03 8.38
N ARG A 255 2.08 1.06 8.74
CA ARG A 255 2.67 1.21 10.08
C ARG A 255 1.62 1.41 11.16
N TYR A 256 0.58 2.18 10.86
CA TYR A 256 -0.48 2.40 11.83
C TYR A 256 -1.26 1.11 12.14
N ILE A 257 -1.66 0.30 11.15
CA ILE A 257 -2.34 -0.96 11.43
C ILE A 257 -1.44 -1.96 12.15
N THR A 258 -0.12 -1.91 11.93
CA THR A 258 0.86 -2.67 12.71
C THR A 258 0.85 -2.25 14.18
N GLU A 259 0.81 -0.95 14.45
CA GLU A 259 0.73 -0.43 15.82
C GLU A 259 -0.59 -0.84 16.50
N VAL A 260 -1.72 -0.76 15.79
CA VAL A 260 -3.01 -1.27 16.29
C VAL A 260 -2.92 -2.76 16.62
N ALA A 261 -2.30 -3.57 15.76
CA ALA A 261 -2.11 -5.00 16.01
C ALA A 261 -1.23 -5.26 17.25
N LYS A 262 -0.16 -4.48 17.44
CA LYS A 262 0.70 -4.55 18.65
C LYS A 262 -0.08 -4.18 19.92
N LEU A 263 -0.83 -3.08 19.89
CA LEU A 263 -1.65 -2.65 21.02
C LEU A 263 -2.78 -3.64 21.32
N PHE A 264 -3.41 -4.20 20.30
CA PHE A 264 -4.41 -5.26 20.46
C PHE A 264 -3.80 -6.52 21.11
N ASN A 265 -2.64 -6.98 20.65
CA ASN A 265 -1.98 -8.13 21.23
C ASN A 265 -1.55 -7.89 22.70
N LYS A 266 -1.11 -6.66 23.02
CA LYS A 266 -0.79 -6.26 24.40
C LYS A 266 -2.05 -6.26 25.27
N PHE A 267 -3.13 -5.63 24.81
CA PHE A 267 -4.44 -5.64 25.47
C PHE A 267 -4.93 -7.08 25.70
N TYR A 268 -4.88 -7.93 24.69
CA TYR A 268 -5.31 -9.33 24.80
C TYR A 268 -4.56 -10.10 25.91
N ASN A 269 -3.26 -9.86 26.03
CA ASN A 269 -2.43 -10.54 27.03
C ASN A 269 -2.66 -9.99 28.47
N SER A 270 -2.94 -8.69 28.61
CA SER A 270 -3.07 -8.04 29.92
C SER A 270 -4.52 -7.93 30.42
N CYS A 271 -5.51 -8.06 29.54
CA CYS A 271 -6.93 -7.82 29.86
C CYS A 271 -7.77 -9.07 29.56
N PRO A 272 -7.94 -9.99 30.52
CA PRO A 272 -8.78 -11.19 30.35
C PRO A 272 -10.20 -10.81 29.96
N ILE A 273 -10.75 -11.45 28.91
CA ILE A 273 -12.14 -11.21 28.44
C ILE A 273 -13.11 -12.12 29.17
N ASN A 274 -12.75 -13.39 29.32
CA ASN A 274 -13.59 -14.37 30.02
C ASN A 274 -13.47 -14.24 31.53
N ASN A 275 -14.50 -14.68 32.27
CA ASN A 275 -14.59 -14.63 33.73
C ASN A 275 -14.53 -13.21 34.31
N GLN A 276 -15.06 -12.23 33.58
CA GLN A 276 -15.24 -10.85 34.03
C GLN A 276 -16.73 -10.53 34.21
N GLU A 277 -17.03 -9.43 34.89
CA GLU A 277 -18.38 -8.86 34.89
C GLU A 277 -18.85 -8.59 33.45
N GLU A 278 -20.15 -8.77 33.19
CA GLU A 278 -20.72 -8.69 31.85
C GLU A 278 -20.41 -7.35 31.15
N SER A 279 -20.47 -6.24 31.86
CA SER A 279 -20.11 -4.91 31.33
C SER A 279 -18.66 -4.80 30.88
N ILE A 280 -17.73 -5.35 31.66
CA ILE A 280 -16.30 -5.40 31.32
C ILE A 280 -16.06 -6.32 30.13
N LYS A 281 -16.70 -7.50 30.16
CA LYS A 281 -16.60 -8.47 29.06
C LYS A 281 -17.10 -7.88 27.74
N ASP A 282 -18.27 -7.25 27.77
CA ASP A 282 -18.88 -6.64 26.60
C ASP A 282 -18.02 -5.50 26.06
N PHE A 283 -17.49 -4.62 26.91
CA PHE A 283 -16.56 -3.58 26.52
C PHE A 283 -15.32 -4.14 25.81
N ARG A 284 -14.69 -5.18 26.40
CA ARG A 284 -13.50 -5.82 25.83
C ARG A 284 -13.79 -6.54 24.51
N LEU A 285 -14.97 -7.13 24.35
CA LEU A 285 -15.42 -7.71 23.08
C LEU A 285 -15.66 -6.64 22.02
N VAL A 286 -16.27 -5.51 22.37
CA VAL A 286 -16.43 -4.37 21.46
C VAL A 286 -15.07 -3.84 21.02
N LEU A 287 -14.12 -3.68 21.95
CA LEU A 287 -12.78 -3.21 21.65
C LEU A 287 -12.02 -4.20 20.73
N THR A 288 -12.18 -5.50 20.97
CA THR A 288 -11.66 -6.56 20.08
C THR A 288 -12.27 -6.48 18.68
N TYR A 289 -13.59 -6.27 18.59
CA TYR A 289 -14.29 -6.12 17.32
C TYR A 289 -13.83 -4.89 16.54
N CYS A 290 -13.73 -3.74 17.19
CA CYS A 290 -13.25 -2.51 16.57
C CYS A 290 -11.81 -2.67 16.06
N SER A 291 -10.94 -3.31 16.85
CA SER A 291 -9.55 -3.58 16.46
C SER A 291 -9.47 -4.48 15.22
N ARG A 292 -10.25 -5.59 15.21
CA ARG A 292 -10.35 -6.48 14.07
C ARG A 292 -10.82 -5.76 12.81
N LEU A 293 -11.93 -5.03 12.94
CA LEU A 293 -12.55 -4.32 11.82
C LEU A 293 -11.58 -3.29 11.22
N LEU A 294 -10.87 -2.55 12.07
CA LEU A 294 -9.91 -1.55 11.64
C LEU A 294 -8.72 -2.19 10.90
N ILE A 295 -8.17 -3.29 11.44
CA ILE A 295 -7.09 -4.02 10.77
C ILE A 295 -7.57 -4.57 9.42
N GLU A 296 -8.75 -5.18 9.35
CA GLU A 296 -9.32 -5.72 8.13
C GLU A 296 -9.56 -4.63 7.06
N ILE A 297 -10.13 -3.49 7.44
CA ILE A 297 -10.30 -2.35 6.54
C ILE A 297 -8.94 -1.83 6.06
N GLY A 298 -7.98 -1.66 6.98
CA GLY A 298 -6.65 -1.17 6.65
C GLY A 298 -5.90 -2.09 5.70
N LEU A 299 -5.93 -3.41 5.93
CA LEU A 299 -5.35 -4.41 5.03
C LEU A 299 -6.06 -4.40 3.66
N GLY A 300 -7.39 -4.33 3.64
CA GLY A 300 -8.16 -4.24 2.40
C GLY A 300 -7.83 -3.00 1.57
N LEU A 301 -7.63 -1.84 2.21
CA LEU A 301 -7.17 -0.60 1.55
C LEU A 301 -5.75 -0.71 0.98
N LEU A 302 -4.92 -1.58 1.56
CA LEU A 302 -3.60 -1.93 1.03
C LEU A 302 -3.65 -3.05 -0.03
N GLY A 303 -4.83 -3.55 -0.40
CA GLY A 303 -5.01 -4.61 -1.41
C GLY A 303 -4.71 -6.01 -0.88
N MET A 304 -4.87 -6.24 0.43
CA MET A 304 -4.60 -7.53 1.08
C MET A 304 -5.88 -8.17 1.62
N ASP A 305 -5.96 -9.49 1.52
CA ASP A 305 -7.00 -10.28 2.16
C ASP A 305 -6.67 -10.53 3.64
N THR A 306 -7.71 -10.80 4.43
CA THR A 306 -7.59 -11.07 5.87
C THR A 306 -8.23 -12.41 6.19
N PRO A 307 -7.44 -13.49 6.35
CA PRO A 307 -7.99 -14.82 6.67
C PRO A 307 -8.61 -14.81 8.08
N LYS A 308 -9.75 -15.50 8.22
CA LYS A 308 -10.44 -15.62 9.50
C LYS A 308 -9.74 -16.59 10.47
N LYS A 309 -8.99 -17.55 9.92
CA LYS A 309 -8.22 -18.57 10.66
C LYS A 309 -6.84 -18.72 10.02
N MET A 310 -5.85 -18.86 10.84
CA MET A 310 -4.46 -19.07 10.44
C MET A 310 -3.81 -20.16 11.28
#